data_58c00e033c6c770fa134c269e4721f18
#
_entry.id   58c00e033c6c770fa134c269e4721f18
#
_cell.length_a   1.000
_cell.length_b   1.000
_cell.length_c   1.000
_cell.angle_alpha   90.00
_cell.angle_beta   90.00
_cell.angle_gamma   90.00
#
_symmetry.space_group_name_H-M   'P 1'
#
loop_
_entity.id
_entity.type
_entity.pdbx_description
1 polymer ?
#
loop_
_entity_poly.entity_id
_entity_poly.type
_entity_poly.pdbx_seq_one_letter_code
_entity_poly.pdbx_strand_id
1 'polypeptide(L)'
;MNILIVGCGRVGRRLVHVLERLGHDVSVLDEDAANLALLNELEPPFSGMAVAGVPIDGDVLRSAGIEACDAVAAVTKDDNINLMVAQIARELFGVKHVIARVAEPSRKEVYTERFGLRIVCGTNLTAQG
;
A
#
# COMPACT_ATOMS: atom_id res chain seq x y z
N MET A 1 11.83 5.42 7.82
CA MET A 1 11.56 4.06 7.28
C MET A 1 11.10 4.17 5.83
N ASN A 2 11.46 3.19 5.02
CA ASN A 2 11.05 3.15 3.61
C ASN A 2 9.72 2.40 3.49
N ILE A 3 8.70 3.07 2.95
CA ILE A 3 7.34 2.55 2.89
C ILE A 3 6.83 2.58 1.44
N LEU A 4 6.29 1.46 0.98
CA LEU A 4 5.61 1.37 -0.30
C LEU A 4 4.10 1.35 -0.07
N ILE A 5 3.39 2.28 -0.69
CA ILE A 5 1.93 2.33 -0.69
C ILE A 5 1.45 1.80 -2.04
N VAL A 6 0.68 0.73 -2.02
CA VAL A 6 0.08 0.17 -3.23
C VAL A 6 -1.39 0.57 -3.27
N GLY A 7 -1.74 1.39 -4.22
CA GLY A 7 -3.06 1.97 -4.34
C GLY A 7 -3.06 3.45 -3.99
N CYS A 8 -3.32 4.30 -4.98
CA CYS A 8 -3.31 5.75 -4.83
C CYS A 8 -4.72 6.35 -4.91
N GLY A 9 -5.69 5.67 -4.33
CA GLY A 9 -7.03 6.19 -4.14
C GLY A 9 -7.08 7.14 -2.94
N ARG A 10 -8.29 7.38 -2.44
CA ARG A 10 -8.47 8.30 -1.31
C ARG A 10 -7.67 7.86 -0.07
N VAL A 11 -7.73 6.58 0.27
CA VAL A 11 -7.02 6.04 1.44
C VAL A 11 -5.51 6.12 1.24
N GLY A 12 -5.03 5.69 0.06
CA GLY A 12 -3.61 5.72 -0.25
C GLY A 12 -3.02 7.12 -0.20
N ARG A 13 -3.69 8.10 -0.80
CA ARG A 13 -3.23 9.49 -0.78
C ARG A 13 -3.18 10.05 0.64
N ARG A 14 -4.15 9.71 1.47
CA ARG A 14 -4.15 10.14 2.86
C ARG A 14 -2.96 9.55 3.63
N LEU A 15 -2.70 8.27 3.44
CA LEU A 15 -1.54 7.62 4.06
C LEU A 15 -0.22 8.25 3.60
N VAL A 16 -0.08 8.49 2.32
CA VAL A 16 1.11 9.14 1.78
C VAL A 16 1.35 10.48 2.46
N HIS A 17 0.30 11.30 2.55
CA HIS A 17 0.40 12.62 3.17
C HIS A 17 0.86 12.53 4.63
N VAL A 18 0.23 11.67 5.42
CA VAL A 18 0.55 11.49 6.83
C VAL A 18 1.97 10.96 7.01
N LEU A 19 2.35 9.94 6.24
CA LEU A 19 3.65 9.29 6.41
C LEU A 19 4.80 10.20 5.97
N GLU A 20 4.61 10.97 4.91
CA GLU A 20 5.63 11.95 4.51
C GLU A 20 5.82 13.04 5.57
N ARG A 21 4.73 13.49 6.18
CA ARG A 21 4.82 14.49 7.24
C ARG A 21 5.54 13.96 8.48
N LEU A 22 5.49 12.65 8.70
CA LEU A 22 6.22 12.00 9.79
C LEU A 22 7.70 11.76 9.46
N GLY A 23 8.13 12.10 8.26
CA GLY A 23 9.53 11.98 7.85
C GLY A 23 9.91 10.65 7.23
N HIS A 24 8.94 9.83 6.83
CA HIS A 24 9.24 8.57 6.16
C HIS A 24 9.47 8.76 4.66
N ASP A 25 10.28 7.89 4.08
CA ASP A 25 10.47 7.82 2.64
C ASP A 25 9.37 6.97 2.03
N VAL A 26 8.50 7.57 1.25
CA VAL A 26 7.31 6.91 0.70
C VAL A 26 7.41 6.76 -0.81
N SER A 27 7.14 5.56 -1.30
CA SER A 27 6.95 5.27 -2.72
C SER A 27 5.50 4.85 -2.93
N VAL A 28 4.95 5.15 -4.10
CA VAL A 28 3.55 4.85 -4.42
C VAL A 28 3.47 4.08 -5.73
N LEU A 29 2.66 3.04 -5.74
CA LEU A 29 2.38 2.24 -6.93
C LEU A 29 0.88 2.22 -7.17
N ASP A 30 0.46 2.54 -8.39
CA ASP A 30 -0.94 2.45 -8.80
C ASP A 30 -0.99 2.05 -10.26
N GLU A 31 -2.01 1.28 -10.60
CA GLU A 31 -2.26 0.86 -11.97
C GLU A 31 -2.70 2.04 -12.85
N ASP A 32 -3.37 3.02 -12.26
CA ASP A 32 -3.92 4.18 -12.96
C ASP A 32 -3.02 5.41 -12.76
N ALA A 33 -2.39 5.86 -13.83
CA ALA A 33 -1.54 7.05 -13.80
C ALA A 33 -2.31 8.33 -13.40
N ALA A 34 -3.61 8.38 -13.66
CA ALA A 34 -4.42 9.52 -13.25
C ALA A 34 -4.51 9.65 -11.73
N ASN A 35 -4.56 8.51 -11.03
CA ASN A 35 -4.54 8.52 -9.57
C ASN A 35 -3.21 9.04 -9.04
N LEU A 36 -2.11 8.66 -9.68
CA LEU A 36 -0.79 9.14 -9.29
C LEU A 36 -0.63 10.64 -9.49
N ALA A 37 -1.24 11.18 -10.54
CA ALA A 37 -1.19 12.61 -10.81
C ALA A 37 -1.82 13.43 -9.67
N LEU A 38 -2.79 12.87 -8.94
CA LEU A 38 -3.43 13.54 -7.82
C LEU A 38 -2.48 13.78 -6.64
N LEU A 39 -1.36 13.09 -6.58
CA LEU A 39 -0.35 13.31 -5.55
C LEU A 39 0.26 14.71 -5.62
N ASN A 40 0.27 15.31 -6.80
CA ASN A 40 0.77 16.67 -6.99
C ASN A 40 -0.13 17.73 -6.34
N GLU A 41 -1.35 17.37 -5.99
CA GLU A 41 -2.32 18.29 -5.37
C GLU A 41 -2.23 18.28 -3.84
N LEU A 42 -1.40 17.43 -3.26
CA LEU A 42 -1.18 17.40 -1.82
C LEU A 42 -0.42 18.65 -1.35
N GLU A 43 -0.63 19.03 -0.10
CA GLU A 43 0.04 20.18 0.53
C GLU A 43 0.92 19.70 1.71
N PRO A 44 2.24 19.64 1.57
CA PRO A 44 3.03 19.89 0.37
C PRO A 44 2.86 18.77 -0.68
N PRO A 45 3.22 19.02 -1.93
CA PRO A 45 3.13 17.99 -2.97
C PRO A 45 4.02 16.78 -2.63
N PHE A 46 3.61 15.60 -3.10
CA PHE A 46 4.38 14.38 -2.91
C PHE A 46 5.75 14.49 -3.57
N SER A 47 6.80 14.18 -2.82
CA SER A 47 8.19 14.28 -3.29
C SER A 47 8.85 12.93 -3.53
N GLY A 48 8.18 11.83 -3.24
CA GLY A 48 8.74 10.49 -3.41
C GLY A 48 8.57 9.93 -4.81
N MET A 49 8.78 8.63 -4.95
CA MET A 49 8.69 7.93 -6.22
C MET A 49 7.25 7.43 -6.45
N ALA A 50 6.73 7.66 -7.66
CA ALA A 50 5.43 7.15 -8.07
C ALA A 50 5.62 6.28 -9.32
N VAL A 51 5.09 5.06 -9.27
CA VAL A 51 5.21 4.08 -10.35
C VAL A 51 3.82 3.65 -10.80
N ALA A 52 3.58 3.67 -12.12
CA ALA A 52 2.35 3.15 -12.71
C ALA A 52 2.59 1.73 -13.20
N GLY A 53 1.75 0.80 -12.79
CA GLY A 53 1.86 -0.59 -13.22
C GLY A 53 0.92 -1.52 -12.47
N VAL A 54 0.90 -2.77 -12.88
CA VAL A 54 0.05 -3.80 -12.28
C VAL A 54 0.63 -4.21 -10.93
N PRO A 55 -0.13 -4.08 -9.84
CA PRO A 55 0.41 -4.25 -8.49
C PRO A 55 0.85 -5.67 -8.13
N ILE A 56 0.34 -6.67 -8.84
CA ILE A 56 0.69 -8.07 -8.56
C ILE A 56 1.88 -8.55 -9.38
N ASP A 57 2.45 -7.70 -10.21
CA ASP A 57 3.63 -8.02 -11.00
C ASP A 57 4.89 -7.78 -10.16
N GLY A 58 5.67 -8.84 -9.93
CA GLY A 58 6.89 -8.75 -9.14
C GLY A 58 7.92 -7.76 -9.69
N ASP A 59 8.03 -7.66 -11.02
CA ASP A 59 8.95 -6.72 -11.63
C ASP A 59 8.52 -5.28 -11.42
N VAL A 60 7.21 -5.03 -11.46
CA VAL A 60 6.65 -3.71 -11.15
C VAL A 60 6.92 -3.35 -9.69
N LEU A 61 6.71 -4.29 -8.78
CA LEU A 61 6.99 -4.08 -7.36
C LEU A 61 8.47 -3.79 -7.13
N ARG A 62 9.37 -4.47 -7.82
CA ARG A 62 10.81 -4.18 -7.73
C ARG A 62 11.12 -2.79 -8.24
N SER A 63 10.50 -2.37 -9.35
CA SER A 63 10.72 -1.02 -9.88
C SER A 63 10.22 0.07 -8.92
N ALA A 64 9.25 -0.27 -8.07
CA ALA A 64 8.75 0.63 -7.04
C ALA A 64 9.59 0.60 -5.75
N GLY A 65 10.65 -0.21 -5.71
CA GLY A 65 11.57 -0.24 -4.58
C GLY A 65 11.19 -1.18 -3.44
N ILE A 66 10.36 -2.20 -3.69
CA ILE A 66 9.88 -3.09 -2.63
C ILE A 66 11.03 -3.80 -1.89
N GLU A 67 12.12 -4.07 -2.58
CA GLU A 67 13.27 -4.78 -1.99
C GLU A 67 13.97 -3.97 -0.89
N ALA A 68 13.86 -2.65 -0.95
CA ALA A 68 14.44 -1.75 0.04
C ALA A 68 13.42 -1.29 1.09
N CYS A 69 12.17 -1.73 1.01
CA CYS A 69 11.12 -1.26 1.90
C CYS A 69 11.12 -1.97 3.24
N ASP A 70 10.84 -1.19 4.29
CA ASP A 70 10.61 -1.73 5.62
C ASP A 70 9.15 -2.09 5.83
N ALA A 71 8.25 -1.43 5.08
CA ALA A 71 6.81 -1.64 5.19
C ALA A 71 6.13 -1.52 3.83
N VAL A 72 5.07 -2.28 3.64
CA VAL A 72 4.20 -2.21 2.47
C VAL A 72 2.75 -2.13 2.95
N ALA A 73 2.00 -1.18 2.40
CA ALA A 73 0.57 -1.05 2.68
C ALA A 73 -0.20 -1.18 1.36
N ALA A 74 -0.97 -2.24 1.22
CA ALA A 74 -1.81 -2.49 0.05
C ALA A 74 -3.23 -2.00 0.35
N VAL A 75 -3.60 -0.87 -0.27
CA VAL A 75 -4.83 -0.16 0.04
C VAL A 75 -5.64 0.19 -1.22
N THR A 76 -5.63 -0.69 -2.19
CA THR A 76 -6.46 -0.52 -3.39
C THR A 76 -7.93 -0.77 -3.06
N LYS A 77 -8.81 -0.54 -4.03
CA LYS A 77 -10.25 -0.84 -3.87
C LYS A 77 -10.55 -2.34 -3.90
N ASP A 78 -9.63 -3.15 -4.38
CA ASP A 78 -9.84 -4.59 -4.55
C ASP A 78 -9.16 -5.37 -3.43
N ASP A 79 -9.97 -6.00 -2.59
CA ASP A 79 -9.48 -6.80 -1.47
C ASP A 79 -8.55 -7.92 -1.92
N ASN A 80 -8.85 -8.56 -3.05
CA ASN A 80 -8.04 -9.66 -3.56
C ASN A 80 -6.65 -9.19 -3.97
N ILE A 81 -6.58 -8.04 -4.64
CA ILE A 81 -5.29 -7.44 -5.01
C ILE A 81 -4.50 -7.09 -3.76
N ASN A 82 -5.14 -6.49 -2.77
CA ASN A 82 -4.49 -6.11 -1.52
C ASN A 82 -3.88 -7.32 -0.81
N LEU A 83 -4.63 -8.42 -0.75
CA LEU A 83 -4.16 -9.63 -0.13
C LEU A 83 -3.04 -10.30 -0.92
N MET A 84 -3.15 -10.31 -2.24
CA MET A 84 -2.10 -10.85 -3.10
C MET A 84 -0.80 -10.06 -2.96
N VAL A 85 -0.88 -8.74 -2.99
CA VAL A 85 0.29 -7.88 -2.83
C VAL A 85 0.93 -8.10 -1.46
N ALA A 86 0.11 -8.16 -0.41
CA ALA A 86 0.60 -8.40 0.94
C ALA A 86 1.34 -9.73 1.05
N GLN A 87 0.78 -10.77 0.44
CA GLN A 87 1.39 -12.08 0.44
C GLN A 87 2.71 -12.10 -0.33
N ILE A 88 2.74 -11.47 -1.51
CA ILE A 88 3.96 -11.34 -2.30
C ILE A 88 5.02 -10.57 -1.52
N ALA A 89 4.66 -9.46 -0.92
CA ALA A 89 5.61 -8.63 -0.16
C ALA A 89 6.23 -9.42 0.98
N ARG A 90 5.42 -10.17 1.71
CA ARG A 90 5.88 -10.93 2.86
C ARG A 90 6.68 -12.17 2.48
N GLU A 91 6.18 -12.95 1.54
CA GLU A 91 6.76 -14.27 1.24
C GLU A 91 7.87 -14.23 0.21
N LEU A 92 7.75 -13.39 -0.82
CA LEU A 92 8.77 -13.30 -1.86
C LEU A 92 9.84 -12.26 -1.56
N PHE A 93 9.48 -11.16 -0.92
CA PHE A 93 10.42 -10.07 -0.67
C PHE A 93 10.82 -9.92 0.80
N GLY A 94 10.19 -10.68 1.69
CA GLY A 94 10.54 -10.65 3.11
C GLY A 94 10.35 -9.30 3.79
N VAL A 95 9.37 -8.51 3.34
CA VAL A 95 9.09 -7.21 3.93
C VAL A 95 8.63 -7.40 5.39
N LYS A 96 9.21 -6.61 6.28
CA LYS A 96 9.02 -6.78 7.72
C LYS A 96 7.62 -6.43 8.20
N HIS A 97 7.07 -5.35 7.69
CA HIS A 97 5.74 -4.87 8.08
C HIS A 97 4.84 -4.81 6.86
N VAL A 98 3.79 -5.61 6.86
CA VAL A 98 2.87 -5.68 5.72
C VAL A 98 1.44 -5.47 6.21
N ILE A 99 0.74 -4.53 5.59
CA ILE A 99 -0.65 -4.20 5.91
C ILE A 99 -1.47 -4.33 4.63
N ALA A 100 -2.63 -4.97 4.74
CA ALA A 100 -3.59 -5.07 3.65
C ALA A 100 -4.96 -4.55 4.09
N ARG A 101 -5.54 -3.65 3.28
CA ARG A 101 -6.90 -3.20 3.49
C ARG A 101 -7.88 -4.24 2.99
N VAL A 102 -8.84 -4.61 3.81
CA VAL A 102 -9.90 -5.55 3.43
C VAL A 102 -11.24 -4.94 3.86
N ALA A 103 -12.13 -4.73 2.89
CA ALA A 103 -13.46 -4.19 3.15
C ALA A 103 -14.41 -5.25 3.72
N GLU A 104 -14.18 -6.53 3.40
CA GLU A 104 -15.01 -7.64 3.85
C GLU A 104 -14.48 -8.23 5.17
N PRO A 105 -15.17 -8.03 6.32
CA PRO A 105 -14.67 -8.50 7.61
C PRO A 105 -14.46 -10.03 7.69
N SER A 106 -15.28 -10.80 6.98
CA SER A 106 -15.13 -12.27 6.97
C SER A 106 -13.82 -12.73 6.34
N ARG A 107 -13.34 -12.01 5.35
CA ARG A 107 -12.05 -12.31 4.73
C ARG A 107 -10.87 -12.01 5.67
N LYS A 108 -11.01 -10.99 6.51
CA LYS A 108 -10.00 -10.63 7.48
C LYS A 108 -9.64 -11.80 8.39
N GLU A 109 -10.63 -12.47 8.95
CA GLU A 109 -10.41 -13.62 9.83
C GLU A 109 -9.66 -14.74 9.15
N VAL A 110 -10.09 -15.13 7.95
CA VAL A 110 -9.48 -16.23 7.21
C VAL A 110 -8.02 -15.94 6.90
N TYR A 111 -7.73 -14.74 6.39
CA TYR A 111 -6.37 -14.41 5.97
C TYR A 111 -5.44 -14.12 7.14
N THR A 112 -5.95 -13.58 8.23
CA THR A 112 -5.14 -13.36 9.42
C THR A 112 -4.69 -14.70 10.02
N GLU A 113 -5.60 -15.68 10.09
CA GLU A 113 -5.29 -16.99 10.63
C GLU A 113 -4.34 -17.80 9.74
N ARG A 114 -4.60 -17.82 8.43
CA ARG A 114 -3.83 -18.65 7.50
C ARG A 114 -2.47 -18.10 7.15
N PHE A 115 -2.37 -16.80 6.96
CA PHE A 115 -1.18 -16.19 6.38
C PHE A 115 -0.44 -15.27 7.34
N GLY A 116 -0.98 -15.02 8.52
CA GLY A 116 -0.33 -14.17 9.50
C GLY A 116 -0.18 -12.71 9.04
N LEU A 117 -1.07 -12.25 8.17
CA LEU A 117 -1.03 -10.90 7.63
C LEU A 117 -1.72 -9.92 8.57
N ARG A 118 -1.21 -8.70 8.62
CA ARG A 118 -1.91 -7.61 9.28
C ARG A 118 -2.95 -7.06 8.31
N ILE A 119 -4.21 -7.09 8.74
CA ILE A 119 -5.32 -6.68 7.91
C ILE A 119 -6.07 -5.54 8.57
N VAL A 120 -6.36 -4.51 7.79
CA VAL A 120 -7.08 -3.33 8.25
C VAL A 120 -8.36 -3.19 7.44
N CYS A 121 -9.50 -3.13 8.12
CA CYS A 121 -10.78 -2.84 7.47
C CYS A 121 -10.82 -1.39 7.02
N GLY A 122 -11.33 -1.16 5.81
CA GLY A 122 -11.34 0.17 5.21
C GLY A 122 -12.04 1.22 6.07
N THR A 123 -13.17 0.86 6.69
CA THR A 123 -13.91 1.77 7.56
C THR A 123 -13.09 2.14 8.82
N ASN A 124 -12.39 1.18 9.40
CA ASN A 124 -11.58 1.43 10.58
C ASN A 124 -10.41 2.36 10.25
N LEU A 125 -9.77 2.12 9.12
CA LEU A 125 -8.67 2.95 8.67
C LEU A 125 -9.13 4.41 8.45
N THR A 126 -10.31 4.59 7.87
CA THR A 126 -10.88 5.91 7.63
C THR A 126 -11.26 6.61 8.94
N ALA A 127 -11.83 5.87 9.88
CA ALA A 127 -12.25 6.43 11.16
C ALA A 127 -11.07 6.84 12.04
N GLN A 128 -9.98 6.12 11.95
CA GLN A 128 -8.77 6.39 12.74
C GLN A 128 -7.84 7.39 12.08
N GLY A 129 -7.99 7.52 10.78
CA GLY A 129 -7.17 8.42 10.02
C GLY A 129 -7.67 9.85 10.10
#